data_b90875cb9bf6ff5e8062437b989efb68
#
_entry.id   b90875cb9bf6ff5e8062437b989efb68
#
_cell.length_a   1.000
_cell.length_b   1.000
_cell.length_c   1.000
_cell.angle_alpha   90.00
_cell.angle_beta   90.00
_cell.angle_gamma   90.00
#
_symmetry.space_group_name_H-M   'P 1'
#
loop_
_entity.id
_entity.type
_entity.pdbx_description
1 polymer ?
#
loop_
_entity_poly.entity_id
_entity_poly.type
_entity_poly.pdbx_seq_one_letter_code
_entity_poly.pdbx_strand_id
1 'polypeptide(L)'
;MSTLRIQRVEAKAFKAFKHLDFKLDGRNLLAYGANGSGKSSLYWTLYTFLQSAQKESADVAKYFDKDRPEHLLNLNVTDAERALAAITVTLQNEDASNCPAFTLSQTQHGTQANPDIRKGCLASDFVTYRILFNFYHFRNSQPIDLWPVFES
;
A
#
# COMPACT_ATOMS: atom_id res chain seq x y z
N MET A 1 3.44 24.62 2.36
CA MET A 1 3.67 23.17 2.61
C MET A 1 3.77 22.50 1.27
N SER A 2 4.87 21.83 0.93
CA SER A 2 4.94 21.13 -0.35
C SER A 2 4.05 19.87 -0.28
N THR A 3 3.13 19.76 -1.20
CA THR A 3 2.26 18.58 -1.33
C THR A 3 3.06 17.47 -1.97
N LEU A 4 3.18 16.33 -1.27
CA LEU A 4 3.80 15.13 -1.83
C LEU A 4 2.73 14.27 -2.50
N ARG A 5 3.02 13.75 -3.68
CA ARG A 5 2.16 12.84 -4.44
C ARG A 5 2.91 11.58 -4.85
N ILE A 6 2.21 10.49 -5.06
CA ILE A 6 2.81 9.26 -5.56
C ILE A 6 3.06 9.43 -7.07
N GLN A 7 4.30 9.31 -7.49
CA GLN A 7 4.69 9.31 -8.89
C GLN A 7 4.61 7.90 -9.49
N ARG A 8 5.17 6.90 -8.78
CA ARG A 8 5.28 5.53 -9.28
C ARG A 8 5.19 4.52 -8.14
N VAL A 9 4.59 3.39 -8.42
CA VAL A 9 4.52 2.24 -7.51
C VAL A 9 5.06 1.02 -8.23
N GLU A 10 6.05 0.38 -7.63
CA GLU A 10 6.62 -0.88 -8.11
C GLU A 10 6.45 -1.94 -7.01
N ALA A 11 6.07 -3.14 -7.39
CA ALA A 11 6.03 -4.27 -6.49
C ALA A 11 6.57 -5.51 -7.20
N LYS A 12 7.42 -6.28 -6.51
CA LYS A 12 8.02 -7.49 -7.01
C LYS A 12 7.74 -8.63 -6.05
N ALA A 13 7.26 -9.76 -6.56
CA ALA A 13 6.92 -10.96 -5.81
C ALA A 13 6.05 -10.69 -4.57
N PHE A 14 5.10 -9.75 -4.65
CA PHE A 14 4.27 -9.29 -3.55
C PHE A 14 2.78 -9.46 -3.86
N LYS A 15 2.03 -10.10 -2.97
CA LYS A 15 0.60 -10.43 -3.14
C LYS A 15 0.36 -11.13 -4.49
N ALA A 16 -0.58 -10.63 -5.31
CA ALA A 16 -0.85 -11.19 -6.64
C ALA A 16 0.18 -10.77 -7.70
N PHE A 17 1.09 -9.85 -7.37
CA PHE A 17 2.02 -9.31 -8.34
C PHE A 17 3.32 -10.13 -8.38
N LYS A 18 3.59 -10.75 -9.54
CA LYS A 18 4.94 -11.19 -9.88
C LYS A 18 5.83 -9.98 -10.11
N HIS A 19 5.35 -9.03 -10.90
CA HIS A 19 5.94 -7.72 -11.12
C HIS A 19 4.83 -6.71 -11.43
N LEU A 20 4.82 -5.61 -10.71
CA LEU A 20 4.01 -4.44 -10.95
C LEU A 20 4.94 -3.26 -11.17
N ASP A 21 4.69 -2.49 -12.21
CA ASP A 21 5.29 -1.19 -12.47
C ASP A 21 4.18 -0.25 -12.93
N PHE A 22 3.83 0.69 -12.10
CA PHE A 22 2.67 1.53 -12.31
C PHE A 22 3.00 3.01 -12.06
N LYS A 23 2.88 3.83 -13.12
CA LYS A 23 3.10 5.27 -13.05
C LYS A 23 1.79 6.01 -12.82
N LEU A 24 1.76 6.84 -11.79
CA LEU A 24 0.65 7.71 -11.42
C LEU A 24 0.92 9.16 -11.81
N ASP A 25 2.18 9.57 -11.85
CA ASP A 25 2.62 10.94 -12.14
C ASP A 25 1.89 11.99 -11.30
N GLY A 26 1.64 11.66 -10.02
CA GLY A 26 0.92 12.52 -9.08
C GLY A 26 -0.59 12.64 -9.34
N ARG A 27 -1.16 11.84 -10.22
CA ARG A 27 -2.60 11.87 -10.56
C ARG A 27 -3.41 10.97 -9.63
N ASN A 28 -4.72 11.21 -9.59
CA ASN A 28 -5.66 10.34 -8.89
C ASN A 28 -5.80 9.01 -9.63
N LEU A 29 -5.94 7.92 -8.87
CA LEU A 29 -6.16 6.58 -9.39
C LEU A 29 -7.57 6.09 -9.05
N LEU A 30 -8.28 5.63 -10.07
CA LEU A 30 -9.48 4.83 -9.91
C LEU A 30 -9.22 3.43 -10.47
N ALA A 31 -9.17 2.42 -9.59
CA ALA A 31 -8.95 1.03 -9.97
C ALA A 31 -10.26 0.25 -9.94
N TYR A 32 -10.68 -0.27 -11.09
CA TYR A 32 -11.84 -1.14 -11.21
C TYR A 32 -11.49 -2.41 -11.99
N GLY A 33 -12.30 -3.44 -11.87
CA GLY A 33 -12.09 -4.70 -12.58
C GLY A 33 -12.77 -5.88 -11.88
N ALA A 34 -12.72 -7.05 -12.50
CA ALA A 34 -13.26 -8.30 -11.97
C ALA A 34 -12.56 -8.73 -10.65
N ASN A 35 -13.18 -9.66 -9.93
CA ASN A 35 -12.54 -10.28 -8.78
C ASN A 35 -11.26 -10.99 -9.22
N GLY A 36 -10.20 -10.88 -8.42
CA GLY A 36 -8.88 -11.44 -8.76
C GLY A 36 -7.99 -10.55 -9.65
N SER A 37 -8.46 -9.39 -10.13
CA SER A 37 -7.68 -8.49 -11.01
C SER A 37 -6.52 -7.73 -10.32
N GLY A 38 -6.25 -8.00 -9.03
CA GLY A 38 -5.13 -7.38 -8.31
C GLY A 38 -5.47 -6.10 -7.53
N LYS A 39 -6.73 -5.63 -7.53
CA LYS A 39 -7.13 -4.41 -6.77
C LYS A 39 -6.74 -4.46 -5.29
N SER A 40 -7.08 -5.55 -4.61
CA SER A 40 -6.70 -5.75 -3.22
C SER A 40 -5.18 -5.87 -3.03
N SER A 41 -4.47 -6.38 -4.01
CA SER A 41 -3.00 -6.44 -3.97
C SER A 41 -2.37 -5.06 -4.08
N LEU A 42 -2.93 -4.18 -4.91
CA LEU A 42 -2.50 -2.78 -4.99
C LEU A 42 -2.79 -2.04 -3.68
N TYR A 43 -3.99 -2.22 -3.11
CA TYR A 43 -4.32 -1.70 -1.78
C TYR A 43 -3.28 -2.14 -0.73
N TRP A 44 -2.99 -3.45 -0.64
CA TRP A 44 -2.02 -3.98 0.32
C TRP A 44 -0.60 -3.49 0.07
N THR A 45 -0.22 -3.24 -1.18
CA THR A 45 1.09 -2.66 -1.54
C THR A 45 1.23 -1.25 -0.95
N LEU A 46 0.24 -0.38 -1.19
CA LEU A 46 0.24 0.99 -0.68
C LEU A 46 0.08 1.04 0.85
N TYR A 47 -0.81 0.21 1.40
CA TYR A 47 -1.00 0.09 2.84
C TYR A 47 0.30 -0.31 3.54
N THR A 48 0.95 -1.38 3.08
CA THR A 48 2.21 -1.86 3.67
C THR A 48 3.27 -0.78 3.62
N PHE A 49 3.40 -0.09 2.49
CA PHE A 49 4.38 0.97 2.32
C PHE A 49 4.11 2.17 3.24
N LEU A 50 2.94 2.75 3.22
CA LEU A 50 2.64 3.95 4.00
C LEU A 50 2.60 3.66 5.51
N GLN A 51 2.00 2.54 5.91
CA GLN A 51 1.93 2.14 7.31
C GLN A 51 3.29 1.73 7.91
N SER A 52 4.29 1.44 7.08
CA SER A 52 5.63 1.10 7.55
C SER A 52 6.28 2.21 8.39
N ALA A 53 5.90 3.48 8.15
CA ALA A 53 6.40 4.61 8.93
C ALA A 53 5.88 4.66 10.39
N GLN A 54 4.82 3.91 10.70
CA GLN A 54 4.25 3.83 12.05
C GLN A 54 4.53 2.50 12.75
N LYS A 55 5.01 1.50 12.00
CA LYS A 55 5.29 0.17 12.50
C LYS A 55 6.75 0.02 12.86
N GLU A 56 7.03 -0.85 13.81
CA GLU A 56 8.40 -1.25 14.10
C GLU A 56 9.02 -1.99 12.91
N SER A 57 10.32 -1.84 12.71
CA SER A 57 11.04 -2.48 11.61
C SER A 57 10.83 -3.99 11.56
N ALA A 58 10.78 -4.66 12.74
CA ALA A 58 10.50 -6.09 12.83
C ALA A 58 9.09 -6.46 12.35
N ASP A 59 8.10 -5.58 12.57
CA ASP A 59 6.73 -5.79 12.10
C ASP A 59 6.58 -5.60 10.59
N VAL A 60 7.42 -4.76 10.00
CA VAL A 60 7.45 -4.61 8.54
C VAL A 60 8.18 -5.78 7.89
N ALA A 61 9.29 -6.22 8.47
CA ALA A 61 10.11 -7.33 7.95
C ALA A 61 9.31 -8.62 7.77
N LYS A 62 8.38 -8.94 8.70
CA LYS A 62 7.57 -10.16 8.64
C LYS A 62 6.68 -10.26 7.40
N TYR A 63 6.32 -9.15 6.77
CA TYR A 63 5.55 -9.19 5.51
C TYR A 63 6.36 -9.76 4.34
N PHE A 64 7.69 -9.70 4.44
CA PHE A 64 8.65 -10.19 3.43
C PHE A 64 9.35 -11.49 3.85
N ASP A 65 9.00 -12.06 5.00
CA ASP A 65 9.60 -13.29 5.52
C ASP A 65 8.66 -14.48 5.25
N LYS A 66 9.09 -15.41 4.39
CA LYS A 66 8.30 -16.60 4.00
C LYS A 66 7.96 -17.53 5.17
N ASP A 67 8.75 -17.49 6.24
CA ASP A 67 8.57 -18.34 7.41
C ASP A 67 7.57 -17.76 8.42
N ARG A 68 7.00 -16.60 8.12
CA ARG A 68 5.97 -15.96 8.93
C ARG A 68 4.58 -16.14 8.34
N PRO A 69 3.56 -16.47 9.15
CA PRO A 69 2.19 -16.63 8.66
C PRO A 69 1.58 -15.34 8.10
N GLU A 70 2.08 -14.18 8.54
CA GLU A 70 1.61 -12.86 8.11
C GLU A 70 2.25 -12.38 6.80
N HIS A 71 3.15 -13.18 6.20
CA HIS A 71 3.83 -12.74 4.98
C HIS A 71 2.87 -12.40 3.84
N LEU A 72 3.24 -11.43 3.04
CA LEU A 72 2.47 -10.94 1.90
C LEU A 72 3.15 -11.27 0.56
N LEU A 73 4.02 -12.27 0.56
CA LEU A 73 4.74 -12.72 -0.63
C LEU A 73 3.82 -13.38 -1.65
N ASN A 74 4.17 -13.28 -2.91
CA ASN A 74 3.46 -13.97 -3.97
C ASN A 74 3.71 -15.49 -3.88
N LEU A 75 2.63 -16.27 -3.80
CA LEU A 75 2.69 -17.71 -3.68
C LEU A 75 2.97 -18.43 -5.02
N ASN A 76 2.78 -17.73 -6.15
CA ASN A 76 2.90 -18.29 -7.50
C ASN A 76 4.26 -18.03 -8.14
N VAL A 77 5.27 -17.66 -7.35
CA VAL A 77 6.65 -17.47 -7.81
C VAL A 77 7.59 -18.40 -7.05
N THR A 78 8.79 -18.59 -7.57
CA THR A 78 9.82 -19.42 -6.95
C THR A 78 10.37 -18.81 -5.65
N ASP A 79 11.00 -19.61 -4.81
CA ASP A 79 11.62 -19.13 -3.57
C ASP A 79 12.74 -18.10 -3.85
N ALA A 80 13.48 -18.27 -4.93
CA ALA A 80 14.48 -17.30 -5.37
C ALA A 80 13.85 -15.94 -5.74
N GLU A 81 12.69 -15.95 -6.40
CA GLU A 81 11.94 -14.72 -6.72
C GLU A 81 11.33 -14.09 -5.46
N ARG A 82 10.84 -14.90 -4.50
CA ARG A 82 10.34 -14.41 -3.21
C ARG A 82 11.42 -13.73 -2.39
N ALA A 83 12.63 -14.26 -2.40
CA ALA A 83 13.76 -13.64 -1.71
C ALA A 83 14.10 -12.23 -2.25
N LEU A 84 13.64 -11.90 -3.46
CA LEU A 84 13.77 -10.59 -4.08
C LEU A 84 12.52 -9.72 -3.94
N ALA A 85 11.57 -10.12 -3.08
CA ALA A 85 10.34 -9.37 -2.89
C ALA A 85 10.61 -7.96 -2.37
N ALA A 86 10.00 -6.98 -3.01
CA ALA A 86 10.16 -5.59 -2.65
C ALA A 86 8.96 -4.75 -3.10
N ILE A 87 8.74 -3.66 -2.38
CA ILE A 87 7.84 -2.57 -2.77
C ILE A 87 8.69 -1.32 -2.89
N THR A 88 8.63 -0.62 -4.01
CA THR A 88 9.25 0.69 -4.20
C THR A 88 8.19 1.71 -4.55
N VAL A 89 8.16 2.81 -3.81
CA VAL A 89 7.28 3.94 -4.11
C VAL A 89 8.14 5.18 -4.33
N THR A 90 7.95 5.80 -5.48
CA THR A 90 8.54 7.09 -5.81
C THR A 90 7.52 8.18 -5.48
N LEU A 91 7.93 9.13 -4.67
CA LEU A 91 7.16 10.33 -4.35
C LEU A 91 7.65 11.49 -5.21
N GLN A 92 6.80 12.44 -5.50
CA GLN A 92 7.15 13.67 -6.16
C GLN A 92 6.56 14.88 -5.43
N ASN A 93 7.25 16.00 -5.46
CA ASN A 93 6.72 17.30 -5.08
C ASN A 93 5.88 17.91 -6.23
N GLU A 94 5.23 19.04 -5.98
CA GLU A 94 4.29 19.65 -6.93
C GLU A 94 4.90 19.94 -8.30
N ASP A 95 6.15 20.36 -8.34
CA ASP A 95 6.88 20.71 -9.57
C ASP A 95 7.63 19.53 -10.18
N ALA A 96 7.53 18.35 -9.58
CA ALA A 96 8.26 17.12 -9.97
C ALA A 96 9.79 17.30 -10.07
N SER A 97 10.36 18.32 -9.42
CA SER A 97 11.80 18.59 -9.42
C SER A 97 12.57 17.62 -8.53
N ASN A 98 11.89 17.00 -7.56
CA ASN A 98 12.48 16.02 -6.66
C ASN A 98 11.54 14.79 -6.57
N CYS A 99 12.07 13.63 -6.91
CA CYS A 99 11.32 12.37 -6.95
C CYS A 99 12.08 11.27 -6.17
N PRO A 100 12.12 11.35 -4.82
CA PRO A 100 12.77 10.33 -4.02
C PRO A 100 12.03 9.00 -4.11
N ALA A 101 12.78 7.92 -4.28
CA ALA A 101 12.26 6.56 -4.26
C ALA A 101 12.63 5.87 -2.94
N PHE A 102 11.67 5.18 -2.37
CA PHE A 102 11.82 4.45 -1.11
C PHE A 102 11.44 2.99 -1.32
N THR A 103 12.29 2.09 -0.83
CA THR A 103 12.10 0.66 -1.00
C THR A 103 11.88 -0.03 0.33
N LEU A 104 10.90 -0.93 0.38
CA LEU A 104 10.70 -1.91 1.44
C LEU A 104 11.02 -3.31 0.92
N SER A 105 11.76 -4.07 1.70
CA SER A 105 12.06 -5.49 1.46
C SER A 105 12.37 -6.18 2.79
N GLN A 106 12.71 -7.46 2.74
CA GLN A 106 13.15 -8.18 3.93
C GLN A 106 14.39 -7.54 4.60
N THR A 107 15.26 -6.90 3.82
CA THR A 107 16.50 -6.26 4.32
C THR A 107 16.40 -4.75 4.46
N GLN A 108 15.42 -4.13 3.81
CA GLN A 108 15.19 -2.68 3.83
C GLN A 108 13.77 -2.40 4.33
N HIS A 109 13.62 -2.18 5.62
CA HIS A 109 12.31 -2.00 6.26
C HIS A 109 12.28 -0.91 7.33
N GLY A 110 13.41 -0.20 7.52
CA GLY A 110 13.53 0.89 8.50
C GLY A 110 13.06 2.24 7.97
N THR A 111 11.75 2.43 7.80
CA THR A 111 11.16 3.67 7.26
C THR A 111 10.62 4.61 8.33
N GLN A 112 10.64 4.24 9.61
CA GLN A 112 10.06 5.02 10.73
C GLN A 112 10.61 6.44 10.84
N ALA A 113 11.91 6.63 10.55
CA ALA A 113 12.56 7.93 10.61
C ALA A 113 12.34 8.79 9.35
N ASN A 114 11.67 8.26 8.31
CA ASN A 114 11.48 8.99 7.06
C ASN A 114 10.30 9.96 7.16
N PRO A 115 10.54 11.28 7.12
CA PRO A 115 9.50 12.28 7.30
C PRO A 115 8.47 12.29 6.16
N ASP A 116 8.88 11.94 4.94
CA ASP A 116 8.01 11.99 3.76
C ASP A 116 7.03 10.81 3.75
N ILE A 117 7.51 9.60 4.08
CA ILE A 117 6.63 8.43 4.23
C ILE A 117 5.67 8.64 5.41
N ARG A 118 6.17 9.21 6.52
CA ARG A 118 5.33 9.52 7.68
C ARG A 118 4.24 10.54 7.36
N LYS A 119 4.54 11.60 6.61
CA LYS A 119 3.54 12.56 6.14
C LYS A 119 2.51 11.89 5.24
N GLY A 120 2.95 11.04 4.31
CA GLY A 120 2.06 10.27 3.46
C GLY A 120 1.15 9.33 4.25
N CYS A 121 1.68 8.68 5.29
CA CYS A 121 0.89 7.83 6.18
C CYS A 121 -0.18 8.62 6.94
N LEU A 122 0.18 9.76 7.52
CA LEU A 122 -0.75 10.62 8.27
C LEU A 122 -1.83 11.26 7.37
N ALA A 123 -1.54 11.44 6.08
CA ALA A 123 -2.48 11.99 5.09
C ALA A 123 -3.30 10.89 4.38
N SER A 124 -3.16 9.62 4.77
CA SER A 124 -3.82 8.50 4.09
C SER A 124 -4.82 7.81 5.02
N ASP A 125 -6.05 7.65 4.52
CA ASP A 125 -7.08 6.83 5.14
C ASP A 125 -7.24 5.53 4.37
N PHE A 126 -7.08 4.41 5.08
CA PHE A 126 -7.23 3.08 4.52
C PHE A 126 -8.56 2.47 4.96
N VAL A 127 -9.59 2.70 4.16
CA VAL A 127 -10.93 2.15 4.43
C VAL A 127 -11.06 0.76 3.80
N THR A 128 -11.28 -0.25 4.63
CA THR A 128 -11.55 -1.61 4.17
C THR A 128 -13.06 -1.85 4.12
N TYR A 129 -13.49 -2.77 3.24
CA TYR A 129 -14.86 -3.26 3.21
C TYR A 129 -15.35 -3.73 4.60
N ARG A 130 -14.46 -4.29 5.41
CA ARG A 130 -14.77 -4.75 6.77
C ARG A 130 -15.15 -3.60 7.70
N ILE A 131 -14.48 -2.46 7.58
CA ILE A 131 -14.81 -1.24 8.32
C ILE A 131 -16.20 -0.76 7.89
N LEU A 132 -16.44 -0.64 6.59
CA LEU A 132 -17.76 -0.28 6.06
C LEU A 132 -18.84 -1.24 6.53
N PHE A 133 -18.59 -2.54 6.52
CA PHE A 133 -19.56 -3.55 6.94
C PHE A 133 -19.89 -3.49 8.44
N ASN A 134 -18.93 -3.14 9.29
CA ASN A 134 -19.16 -3.00 10.73
C ASN A 134 -20.01 -1.76 11.08
N PHE A 135 -19.92 -0.70 10.28
CA PHE A 135 -20.72 0.51 10.49
C PHE A 135 -22.13 0.41 9.89
N TYR A 136 -22.29 -0.40 8.85
CA TYR A 136 -23.57 -0.54 8.16
C TYR A 136 -24.05 -1.98 8.24
N HIS A 137 -25.08 -2.23 9.04
CA HIS A 137 -25.92 -3.39 8.85
C HIS A 137 -26.69 -3.19 7.54
N PHE A 138 -26.08 -3.59 6.42
CA PHE A 138 -26.73 -3.53 5.11
C PHE A 138 -28.03 -4.36 5.13
N ARG A 139 -29.15 -3.71 5.35
CA ARG A 139 -30.45 -4.27 4.97
C ARG A 139 -30.61 -4.02 3.48
N ASN A 140 -30.88 -5.08 2.73
CA ASN A 140 -31.17 -4.99 1.30
C ASN A 140 -32.12 -3.82 1.01
N SER A 141 -31.77 -2.96 0.07
CA SER A 141 -32.55 -1.82 -0.46
C SER A 141 -32.59 -0.51 0.32
N GLN A 142 -31.69 -0.24 1.26
CA GLN A 142 -31.62 1.11 1.84
C GLN A 142 -30.47 1.93 1.21
N PRO A 143 -30.64 3.24 1.01
CA PRO A 143 -29.56 4.13 0.64
C PRO A 143 -28.44 4.08 1.68
N ILE A 144 -27.19 3.99 1.23
CA ILE A 144 -26.03 3.97 2.13
C ILE A 144 -25.67 5.44 2.43
N ASP A 145 -25.85 5.85 3.68
CA ASP A 145 -25.32 7.12 4.16
C ASP A 145 -23.87 6.89 4.64
N LEU A 146 -22.91 7.49 3.92
CA LEU A 146 -21.50 7.39 4.25
C LEU A 146 -21.03 8.52 5.17
N TRP A 147 -21.86 9.52 5.45
CA TRP A 147 -21.48 10.69 6.22
C TRP A 147 -20.94 10.35 7.62
N PRO A 148 -21.52 9.43 8.41
CA PRO A 148 -20.98 9.06 9.72
C PRO A 148 -19.58 8.44 9.70
N VAL A 149 -19.11 7.94 8.53
CA VAL A 149 -17.75 7.38 8.38
C VAL A 149 -16.70 8.48 8.32
N PHE A 150 -17.08 9.68 7.88
CA PHE A 150 -16.18 10.81 7.74
C PHE A 150 -16.17 11.74 8.97
N GLU A 151 -17.10 11.56 9.90
CA GLU A 151 -17.19 12.33 11.13
C GLU A 151 -16.53 11.64 12.35
N SER A 152 -16.05 10.40 12.20
CA SER A 152 -15.37 9.62 13.24
C SER A 152 -13.86 9.73 13.12
#